data_fa4cd93b9a358b4266bcc839bba38903
#
_entry.id   fa4cd93b9a358b4266bcc839bba38903
#
_cell.length_a   1.000
_cell.length_b   1.000
_cell.length_c   1.000
_cell.angle_alpha   90.00
_cell.angle_beta   90.00
_cell.angle_gamma   90.00
#
_symmetry.space_group_name_H-M   'P 1'
#
loop_
_entity.id
_entity.type
_entity.pdbx_description
1 polymer ?
#
loop_
_entity_poly.entity_id
_entity_poly.type
_entity_poly.pdbx_seq_one_letter_code
_entity_poly.pdbx_strand_id
1 'polypeptide(L)'
;MKRFLHILLALTTLLAVSCSGDDARKKILKVYNWADYIDESLLSEFEEWYYEQTGEEVEVVYQLFDINEIMLAKIERGKEDFDVACPSEYIIERMLKNDLLLPINKDFGSTPNYLGNVAPYIQNVFSQIDGSGKNPNDYAVGYMWGTTGILFNTENVTREEAMSWDLMFDERLEGKILVKDAFRDVYSPMLVYALTVELREAGVLGAEETLPLNDAAAMERGLYDYAKGEATVPTIEGLMYDASDASIAHVEEYLKRMKRLVAGWEADFGKEMMTQNKAWINLMWSGDAVWAIEEAAEVGVSLDYVVPEEGSVVWFDGWVIPKYAKNPRAARYFINYMCAPENAVRNMDATGYVSVVATEEVLRAMDPLLCAMDETEDEAEKLALQAERDALLESDGVDLSYFFKDEAGNPLTFDMGNGYMVHADCVYVDPILYPDQSVIDRCAVMHDSGDRTDKMLEMWSRVKGNSLDTEMLTFIIVVFTAIFAAIAWHHFKKWRKRKLRRLRLKEFTKKMHDKGRHI
;
A
#
# COMPACT_ATOMS: atom_id res chain seq x y z
N MET A 1 -45.09 16.81 43.53
CA MET A 1 -44.26 17.91 43.01
C MET A 1 -42.75 17.68 43.20
N LYS A 2 -42.24 17.42 44.40
CA LYS A 2 -40.77 17.20 44.58
C LYS A 2 -40.16 16.03 43.73
N ARG A 3 -40.83 14.90 43.59
CA ARG A 3 -40.34 13.77 42.75
C ARG A 3 -40.35 14.08 41.26
N PHE A 4 -41.29 14.89 40.78
CA PHE A 4 -41.34 15.31 39.38
C PHE A 4 -40.22 16.30 39.03
N LEU A 5 -39.83 17.15 39.99
CA LEU A 5 -38.73 18.10 39.83
C LEU A 5 -37.38 17.39 39.80
N HIS A 6 -37.18 16.31 40.55
CA HIS A 6 -35.94 15.51 40.52
C HIS A 6 -35.81 14.69 39.24
N ILE A 7 -36.90 14.21 38.64
CA ILE A 7 -36.90 13.51 37.36
C ILE A 7 -36.61 14.51 36.22
N LEU A 8 -37.16 15.72 36.27
CA LEU A 8 -36.88 16.77 35.28
C LEU A 8 -35.44 17.26 35.37
N LEU A 9 -34.88 17.41 36.59
CA LEU A 9 -33.48 17.78 36.81
C LEU A 9 -32.51 16.68 36.35
N ALA A 10 -32.88 15.39 36.58
CA ALA A 10 -32.09 14.24 36.10
C ALA A 10 -32.14 14.12 34.57
N LEU A 11 -33.27 14.41 33.92
CA LEU A 11 -33.36 14.45 32.45
C LEU A 11 -32.60 15.62 31.84
N THR A 12 -32.60 16.79 32.47
CA THR A 12 -31.83 17.95 32.00
C THR A 12 -30.34 17.76 32.19
N THR A 13 -29.89 17.10 33.25
CA THR A 13 -28.47 16.72 33.43
C THR A 13 -28.02 15.63 32.46
N LEU A 14 -28.84 14.63 32.14
CA LEU A 14 -28.54 13.64 31.10
C LEU A 14 -28.46 14.27 29.69
N LEU A 15 -29.34 15.21 29.37
CA LEU A 15 -29.27 15.95 28.09
C LEU A 15 -28.05 16.87 28.01
N ALA A 16 -27.65 17.53 29.12
CA ALA A 16 -26.45 18.37 29.14
C ALA A 16 -25.14 17.55 29.02
N VAL A 17 -25.08 16.34 29.59
CA VAL A 17 -23.94 15.43 29.45
C VAL A 17 -23.86 14.85 28.03
N SER A 18 -24.99 14.61 27.36
CA SER A 18 -25.01 14.14 25.96
C SER A 18 -24.55 15.23 24.99
N CYS A 19 -24.92 16.50 25.20
CA CYS A 19 -24.46 17.61 24.36
C CYS A 19 -22.97 17.92 24.56
N SER A 20 -22.42 17.77 25.77
CA SER A 20 -21.00 18.03 26.04
C SER A 20 -20.06 17.00 25.39
N GLY A 21 -20.53 15.76 25.19
CA GLY A 21 -19.74 14.73 24.52
C GLY A 21 -19.59 14.94 23.01
N ASP A 22 -20.66 15.37 22.34
CA ASP A 22 -20.65 15.65 20.90
C ASP A 22 -19.83 16.91 20.55
N ASP A 23 -19.89 17.93 21.38
CA ASP A 23 -19.10 19.15 21.18
C ASP A 23 -17.60 18.92 21.44
N ALA A 24 -17.25 18.08 22.39
CA ALA A 24 -15.87 17.68 22.64
C ALA A 24 -15.30 16.85 21.46
N ARG A 25 -16.11 15.96 20.86
CA ARG A 25 -15.67 15.13 19.71
C ARG A 25 -15.41 15.97 18.45
N LYS A 26 -16.09 17.08 18.25
CA LYS A 26 -15.87 18.00 17.14
C LYS A 26 -14.55 18.76 17.21
N LYS A 27 -13.90 18.81 18.37
CA LYS A 27 -12.55 19.37 18.54
C LYS A 27 -11.43 18.37 18.26
N ILE A 28 -11.76 17.13 17.91
CA ILE A 28 -10.80 16.07 17.59
C ILE A 28 -10.87 15.80 16.09
N LEU A 29 -9.70 15.67 15.46
CA LEU A 29 -9.52 15.17 14.10
C LEU A 29 -8.85 13.80 14.17
N LYS A 30 -9.59 12.75 13.89
CA LYS A 30 -9.03 11.39 13.81
C LYS A 30 -8.55 11.11 12.41
N VAL A 31 -7.23 11.00 12.25
CA VAL A 31 -6.55 10.66 10.99
C VAL A 31 -6.11 9.20 11.03
N TYR A 32 -6.43 8.43 10.00
CA TYR A 32 -6.11 7.02 9.87
C TYR A 32 -5.29 6.80 8.62
N ASN A 33 -4.00 6.51 8.78
CA ASN A 33 -3.01 6.46 7.70
C ASN A 33 -2.12 5.21 7.82
N TRP A 34 -1.30 4.96 6.82
CA TRP A 34 -0.26 3.95 6.84
C TRP A 34 0.84 4.27 7.86
N ALA A 35 1.58 3.26 8.30
CA ALA A 35 2.78 3.46 9.10
C ALA A 35 3.87 4.14 8.25
N ASP A 36 4.70 4.99 8.88
CA ASP A 36 5.83 5.70 8.27
C ASP A 36 5.48 6.44 6.95
N TYR A 37 4.29 7.05 6.89
CA TYR A 37 3.73 7.62 5.67
C TYR A 37 3.29 9.08 5.78
N ILE A 38 3.94 9.84 6.67
CA ILE A 38 3.72 11.27 6.89
C ILE A 38 4.89 11.86 7.69
N ASP A 39 5.23 13.13 7.46
CA ASP A 39 6.00 13.91 8.43
C ASP A 39 5.10 14.22 9.63
N GLU A 40 5.30 13.51 10.75
CA GLU A 40 4.45 13.65 11.94
C GLU A 40 4.48 15.06 12.55
N SER A 41 5.51 15.87 12.28
CA SER A 41 5.55 17.25 12.75
C SER A 41 4.45 18.11 12.13
N LEU A 42 4.01 17.79 10.90
CA LEU A 42 2.88 18.45 10.24
C LEU A 42 1.56 18.30 10.99
N LEU A 43 1.41 17.28 11.84
CA LEU A 43 0.17 17.08 12.61
C LEU A 43 -0.04 18.19 13.63
N SER A 44 0.99 18.54 14.40
CA SER A 44 0.92 19.65 15.37
C SER A 44 0.90 21.03 14.68
N GLU A 45 1.63 21.18 13.58
CA GLU A 45 1.62 22.42 12.80
C GLU A 45 0.26 22.64 12.13
N PHE A 46 -0.43 21.57 11.72
CA PHE A 46 -1.80 21.66 11.23
C PHE A 46 -2.77 22.21 12.30
N GLU A 47 -2.63 21.81 13.57
CA GLU A 47 -3.48 22.31 14.66
C GLU A 47 -3.36 23.84 14.79
N GLU A 48 -2.12 24.37 14.74
CA GLU A 48 -1.84 25.80 14.77
C GLU A 48 -2.37 26.52 13.52
N TRP A 49 -2.06 25.98 12.33
CA TRP A 49 -2.52 26.52 11.06
C TRP A 49 -4.05 26.53 10.97
N TYR A 50 -4.73 25.45 11.40
CA TYR A 50 -6.18 25.37 11.40
C TYR A 50 -6.82 26.45 12.30
N TYR A 51 -6.22 26.68 13.48
CA TYR A 51 -6.65 27.75 14.36
C TYR A 51 -6.48 29.11 13.72
N GLU A 52 -5.37 29.40 13.08
CA GLU A 52 -5.11 30.66 12.36
C GLU A 52 -6.13 30.90 11.23
N GLN A 53 -6.48 29.83 10.49
CA GLN A 53 -7.40 29.96 9.35
C GLN A 53 -8.87 30.07 9.77
N THR A 54 -9.26 29.43 10.88
CA THR A 54 -10.68 29.24 11.23
C THR A 54 -11.09 29.88 12.57
N GLY A 55 -10.14 30.15 13.46
CA GLY A 55 -10.37 30.51 14.86
C GLY A 55 -10.89 29.37 15.73
N GLU A 56 -10.89 28.14 15.22
CA GLU A 56 -11.35 26.94 15.94
C GLU A 56 -10.15 26.07 16.34
N GLU A 57 -10.17 25.56 17.59
CA GLU A 57 -9.17 24.60 18.06
C GLU A 57 -9.50 23.18 17.57
N VAL A 58 -8.47 22.43 17.19
CA VAL A 58 -8.56 21.00 16.88
C VAL A 58 -7.37 20.26 17.48
N GLU A 59 -7.58 19.05 17.95
CA GLU A 59 -6.55 18.10 18.39
C GLU A 59 -6.49 16.94 17.38
N VAL A 60 -5.32 16.67 16.82
CA VAL A 60 -5.13 15.57 15.86
C VAL A 60 -4.83 14.26 16.61
N VAL A 61 -5.66 13.26 16.40
CA VAL A 61 -5.44 11.88 16.86
C VAL A 61 -5.05 11.02 15.68
N TYR A 62 -3.76 10.73 15.56
CA TYR A 62 -3.19 9.95 14.47
C TYR A 62 -3.17 8.47 14.81
N GLN A 63 -3.67 7.64 13.90
CA GLN A 63 -3.75 6.17 14.04
C GLN A 63 -3.24 5.50 12.78
N LEU A 64 -2.68 4.31 12.92
CA LEU A 64 -2.04 3.57 11.84
C LEU A 64 -2.82 2.32 11.44
N PHE A 65 -2.69 1.96 10.16
CA PHE A 65 -3.07 0.65 9.63
C PHE A 65 -1.99 0.12 8.67
N ASP A 66 -1.94 -1.19 8.54
CA ASP A 66 -0.96 -1.88 7.69
C ASP A 66 -1.62 -2.56 6.48
N ILE A 67 -2.95 -2.73 6.52
CA ILE A 67 -3.71 -3.48 5.49
C ILE A 67 -5.01 -2.73 5.18
N ASN A 68 -5.21 -2.39 3.92
CA ASN A 68 -6.38 -1.69 3.39
C ASN A 68 -7.71 -2.36 3.78
N GLU A 69 -7.81 -3.69 3.68
CA GLU A 69 -9.04 -4.43 3.97
C GLU A 69 -9.38 -4.41 5.45
N ILE A 70 -8.40 -4.35 6.34
CA ILE A 70 -8.61 -4.20 7.80
C ILE A 70 -9.11 -2.80 8.11
N MET A 71 -8.51 -1.77 7.51
CA MET A 71 -8.96 -0.39 7.63
C MET A 71 -10.42 -0.26 7.16
N LEU A 72 -10.73 -0.77 5.97
CA LEU A 72 -12.09 -0.75 5.41
C LEU A 72 -13.10 -1.46 6.32
N ALA A 73 -12.75 -2.63 6.86
CA ALA A 73 -13.64 -3.38 7.77
C ALA A 73 -13.97 -2.60 9.04
N LYS A 74 -13.05 -1.82 9.59
CA LYS A 74 -13.31 -0.95 10.74
C LYS A 74 -14.31 0.16 10.38
N ILE A 75 -14.22 0.74 9.20
CA ILE A 75 -15.14 1.78 8.74
C ILE A 75 -16.49 1.17 8.37
N GLU A 76 -16.51 0.11 7.55
CA GLU A 76 -17.74 -0.47 7.01
C GLU A 76 -18.56 -1.20 8.07
N ARG A 77 -17.93 -2.13 8.80
CA ARG A 77 -18.59 -3.00 9.79
C ARG A 77 -18.53 -2.42 11.20
N GLY A 78 -17.38 -1.89 11.58
CA GLY A 78 -17.14 -1.28 12.89
C GLY A 78 -17.82 0.08 13.04
N LYS A 79 -18.08 0.79 11.93
CA LYS A 79 -18.63 2.16 11.91
C LYS A 79 -17.80 3.10 12.78
N GLU A 80 -16.47 2.87 12.77
CA GLU A 80 -15.55 3.73 13.50
C GLU A 80 -15.59 5.15 12.93
N ASP A 81 -15.46 6.12 13.81
CA ASP A 81 -15.66 7.53 13.53
C ASP A 81 -14.36 8.26 13.13
N PHE A 82 -13.58 7.65 12.23
CA PHE A 82 -12.45 8.33 11.61
C PHE A 82 -12.94 9.55 10.81
N ASP A 83 -12.18 10.65 10.88
CA ASP A 83 -12.50 11.87 10.13
C ASP A 83 -11.79 11.93 8.79
N VAL A 84 -10.57 11.40 8.73
CA VAL A 84 -9.77 11.27 7.52
C VAL A 84 -9.18 9.86 7.47
N ALA A 85 -9.14 9.26 6.28
CA ALA A 85 -8.41 8.03 6.02
C ALA A 85 -7.66 8.16 4.69
N CYS A 86 -6.57 7.39 4.53
CA CYS A 86 -5.73 7.40 3.33
C CYS A 86 -5.64 6.01 2.70
N PRO A 87 -6.72 5.48 2.10
CA PRO A 87 -6.70 4.22 1.38
C PRO A 87 -6.11 4.33 -0.02
N SER A 88 -5.74 3.18 -0.59
CA SER A 88 -5.41 3.07 -2.01
C SER A 88 -6.66 3.17 -2.89
N GLU A 89 -6.45 3.46 -4.17
CA GLU A 89 -7.48 3.77 -5.17
C GLU A 89 -8.59 2.70 -5.28
N TYR A 90 -8.26 1.41 -5.25
CA TYR A 90 -9.25 0.33 -5.33
C TYR A 90 -10.15 0.23 -4.09
N ILE A 91 -9.67 0.69 -2.94
CA ILE A 91 -10.50 0.83 -1.73
C ILE A 91 -11.37 2.09 -1.81
N ILE A 92 -10.84 3.18 -2.35
CA ILE A 92 -11.65 4.39 -2.63
C ILE A 92 -12.82 4.01 -3.55
N GLU A 93 -12.57 3.23 -4.60
CA GLU A 93 -13.59 2.69 -5.50
C GLU A 93 -14.66 1.91 -4.72
N ARG A 94 -14.25 0.98 -3.87
CA ARG A 94 -15.16 0.18 -3.04
C ARG A 94 -15.95 1.03 -2.04
N MET A 95 -15.31 2.02 -1.42
CA MET A 95 -15.97 2.92 -0.49
C MET A 95 -17.03 3.79 -1.20
N LEU A 96 -16.76 4.24 -2.43
CA LEU A 96 -17.72 4.97 -3.26
C LEU A 96 -18.93 4.10 -3.62
N LYS A 97 -18.70 2.86 -4.07
CA LYS A 97 -19.76 1.90 -4.42
C LYS A 97 -20.67 1.60 -3.22
N ASN A 98 -20.10 1.55 -2.01
CA ASN A 98 -20.82 1.21 -0.78
C ASN A 98 -21.34 2.42 0.01
N ASP A 99 -21.33 3.63 -0.57
CA ASP A 99 -21.75 4.87 0.10
C ASP A 99 -21.06 5.12 1.44
N LEU A 100 -19.76 4.85 1.54
CA LEU A 100 -18.97 4.98 2.77
C LEU A 100 -18.18 6.29 2.86
N LEU A 101 -18.31 7.20 1.90
CA LEU A 101 -17.62 8.47 1.85
C LEU A 101 -18.56 9.67 1.93
N LEU A 102 -18.07 10.77 2.51
CA LEU A 102 -18.66 12.09 2.43
C LEU A 102 -17.97 12.89 1.33
N PRO A 103 -18.70 13.76 0.60
CA PRO A 103 -18.08 14.63 -0.38
C PRO A 103 -17.20 15.68 0.31
N ILE A 104 -16.07 16.01 -0.33
CA ILE A 104 -15.12 17.03 0.14
C ILE A 104 -15.60 18.38 -0.34
N ASN A 105 -16.04 19.22 0.59
CA ASN A 105 -16.38 20.61 0.27
C ASN A 105 -15.10 21.42 0.02
N LYS A 106 -14.92 21.90 -1.20
CA LYS A 106 -13.74 22.64 -1.68
C LYS A 106 -13.84 24.17 -1.46
N ASP A 107 -14.85 24.66 -0.75
CA ASP A 107 -14.97 26.07 -0.36
C ASP A 107 -14.28 26.32 0.98
N PHE A 108 -13.11 26.92 0.95
CA PHE A 108 -12.30 27.26 2.13
C PHE A 108 -12.43 28.73 2.55
N GLY A 109 -13.32 29.49 1.92
CA GLY A 109 -13.50 30.93 2.20
C GLY A 109 -12.27 31.74 1.85
N SER A 110 -11.64 32.36 2.84
CA SER A 110 -10.40 33.18 2.67
C SER A 110 -9.11 32.36 2.75
N THR A 111 -9.18 31.09 3.20
CA THR A 111 -8.00 30.21 3.26
C THR A 111 -7.57 29.81 1.85
N PRO A 112 -6.26 29.81 1.54
CA PRO A 112 -5.77 29.32 0.25
C PRO A 112 -6.28 27.91 -0.07
N ASN A 113 -6.68 27.70 -1.31
CA ASN A 113 -7.12 26.37 -1.78
C ASN A 113 -5.97 25.68 -2.49
N TYR A 114 -5.29 24.78 -1.81
CA TYR A 114 -4.16 23.99 -2.34
C TYR A 114 -4.58 22.73 -3.11
N LEU A 115 -5.87 22.37 -3.11
CA LEU A 115 -6.34 21.19 -3.87
C LEU A 115 -6.11 21.32 -5.39
N GLY A 116 -5.98 22.58 -5.87
CA GLY A 116 -5.63 22.87 -7.26
C GLY A 116 -4.20 22.45 -7.65
N ASN A 117 -3.32 22.23 -6.67
CA ASN A 117 -1.93 21.82 -6.89
C ASN A 117 -1.79 20.33 -7.25
N VAL A 118 -2.84 19.54 -7.06
CA VAL A 118 -2.83 18.12 -7.45
C VAL A 118 -2.72 17.99 -8.97
N ALA A 119 -1.76 17.20 -9.43
CA ALA A 119 -1.49 16.99 -10.84
C ALA A 119 -2.76 16.62 -11.63
N PRO A 120 -2.99 17.21 -12.80
CA PRO A 120 -4.11 16.85 -13.67
C PRO A 120 -4.11 15.36 -14.05
N TYR A 121 -2.94 14.75 -14.16
CA TYR A 121 -2.77 13.32 -14.37
C TYR A 121 -3.46 12.50 -13.26
N ILE A 122 -3.21 12.83 -12.00
CA ILE A 122 -3.81 12.16 -10.83
C ILE A 122 -5.33 12.33 -10.81
N GLN A 123 -5.81 13.56 -11.09
CA GLN A 123 -7.25 13.83 -11.16
C GLN A 123 -7.92 13.02 -12.28
N ASN A 124 -7.22 12.86 -13.41
CA ASN A 124 -7.71 12.02 -14.51
C ASN A 124 -7.77 10.54 -14.13
N VAL A 125 -6.74 10.01 -13.47
CA VAL A 125 -6.72 8.64 -12.95
C VAL A 125 -7.89 8.40 -11.99
N PHE A 126 -8.08 9.28 -11.00
CA PHE A 126 -9.22 9.16 -10.08
C PHE A 126 -10.58 9.26 -10.80
N SER A 127 -10.68 10.01 -11.90
CA SER A 127 -11.92 10.10 -12.67
C SER A 127 -12.30 8.79 -13.37
N GLN A 128 -11.35 7.88 -13.56
CA GLN A 128 -11.57 6.57 -14.19
C GLN A 128 -12.02 5.50 -13.17
N ILE A 129 -11.89 5.76 -11.86
CA ILE A 129 -12.41 4.89 -10.81
C ILE A 129 -13.94 4.80 -10.93
N ASP A 130 -14.50 3.58 -10.82
CA ASP A 130 -15.96 3.38 -10.84
C ASP A 130 -16.61 3.95 -9.57
N GLY A 131 -17.04 5.19 -9.66
CA GLY A 131 -17.72 5.90 -8.58
C GLY A 131 -19.21 5.54 -8.41
N SER A 132 -19.75 4.57 -9.15
CA SER A 132 -21.18 4.25 -9.17
C SER A 132 -22.07 5.48 -9.41
N GLY A 133 -21.68 6.30 -10.38
CA GLY A 133 -22.38 7.54 -10.76
C GLY A 133 -21.98 8.78 -9.96
N LYS A 134 -21.03 8.66 -9.02
CA LYS A 134 -20.38 9.79 -8.34
C LYS A 134 -19.08 10.13 -9.08
N ASN A 135 -18.68 11.41 -9.04
CA ASN A 135 -17.34 11.80 -9.50
C ASN A 135 -16.34 11.52 -8.36
N PRO A 136 -15.38 10.59 -8.51
CA PRO A 136 -14.42 10.25 -7.45
C PRO A 136 -13.65 11.46 -6.92
N ASN A 137 -13.29 12.42 -7.77
CA ASN A 137 -12.59 13.64 -7.38
C ASN A 137 -13.40 14.57 -6.44
N ASP A 138 -14.69 14.32 -6.24
CA ASP A 138 -15.49 15.05 -5.24
C ASP A 138 -15.43 14.39 -3.86
N TYR A 139 -14.86 13.18 -3.75
CA TYR A 139 -14.83 12.38 -2.52
C TYR A 139 -13.42 12.01 -2.08
N ALA A 140 -12.44 12.10 -2.97
CA ALA A 140 -11.05 11.78 -2.70
C ALA A 140 -10.11 12.85 -3.28
N VAL A 141 -8.96 13.02 -2.63
CA VAL A 141 -7.84 13.83 -3.11
C VAL A 141 -6.60 12.98 -3.02
N GLY A 142 -5.85 12.84 -4.09
CA GLY A 142 -4.61 12.09 -4.09
C GLY A 142 -3.64 12.59 -3.01
N TYR A 143 -2.76 11.70 -2.56
CA TYR A 143 -1.74 11.99 -1.55
C TYR A 143 -0.34 11.63 -2.03
N MET A 144 -0.09 10.33 -2.21
CA MET A 144 1.16 9.79 -2.71
C MET A 144 0.87 8.78 -3.82
N TRP A 145 1.87 8.51 -4.66
CA TRP A 145 1.76 7.52 -5.72
C TRP A 145 3.10 6.85 -5.98
N GLY A 146 3.08 5.77 -6.72
CA GLY A 146 4.29 5.06 -7.12
C GLY A 146 4.00 3.84 -7.97
N THR A 147 5.05 3.06 -8.21
CA THR A 147 4.99 1.82 -8.98
C THR A 147 5.33 0.61 -8.13
N THR A 148 4.92 -0.56 -8.58
CA THR A 148 5.38 -1.84 -8.04
C THR A 148 6.37 -2.45 -9.03
N GLY A 149 7.53 -2.85 -8.53
CA GLY A 149 8.60 -3.40 -9.38
C GLY A 149 9.53 -4.32 -8.61
N ILE A 150 10.74 -4.48 -9.10
CA ILE A 150 11.78 -5.31 -8.51
C ILE A 150 12.93 -4.44 -8.02
N LEU A 151 13.14 -4.41 -6.70
CA LEU A 151 14.40 -3.96 -6.09
C LEU A 151 15.40 -5.11 -6.15
N PHE A 152 16.61 -4.87 -6.62
CA PHE A 152 17.61 -5.91 -6.78
C PHE A 152 19.02 -5.46 -6.42
N ASN A 153 19.84 -6.41 -5.98
CA ASN A 153 21.26 -6.19 -5.68
C ASN A 153 22.07 -6.34 -6.97
N THR A 154 22.73 -5.26 -7.39
CA THR A 154 23.45 -5.18 -8.67
C THR A 154 24.71 -6.04 -8.72
N GLU A 155 25.22 -6.50 -7.59
CA GLU A 155 26.34 -7.46 -7.54
C GLU A 155 25.92 -8.90 -7.87
N ASN A 156 24.62 -9.22 -7.72
CA ASN A 156 24.08 -10.58 -7.87
C ASN A 156 23.13 -10.73 -9.06
N VAL A 157 22.51 -9.65 -9.50
CA VAL A 157 21.51 -9.58 -10.56
C VAL A 157 21.81 -8.39 -11.47
N THR A 158 21.76 -8.58 -12.76
CA THR A 158 21.90 -7.50 -13.72
C THR A 158 20.58 -6.76 -13.93
N ARG A 159 20.64 -5.49 -14.35
CA ARG A 159 19.44 -4.72 -14.68
C ARG A 159 18.61 -5.40 -15.78
N GLU A 160 19.26 -6.01 -16.78
CA GLU A 160 18.60 -6.74 -17.87
C GLU A 160 17.80 -7.94 -17.34
N GLU A 161 18.35 -8.72 -16.41
CA GLU A 161 17.64 -9.83 -15.76
C GLU A 161 16.43 -9.31 -14.95
N ALA A 162 16.55 -8.17 -14.28
CA ALA A 162 15.49 -7.57 -13.46
C ALA A 162 14.36 -6.95 -14.30
N MET A 163 14.57 -6.68 -15.60
CA MET A 163 13.53 -6.15 -16.49
C MET A 163 12.42 -7.16 -16.82
N SER A 164 12.45 -8.37 -16.28
CA SER A 164 11.40 -9.37 -16.44
C SER A 164 10.98 -9.97 -15.10
N TRP A 165 9.68 -10.22 -14.93
CA TRP A 165 9.15 -11.00 -13.79
C TRP A 165 9.63 -12.46 -13.76
N ASP A 166 10.26 -12.97 -14.84
CA ASP A 166 10.94 -14.28 -14.85
C ASP A 166 11.94 -14.42 -13.71
N LEU A 167 12.59 -13.31 -13.31
CA LEU A 167 13.54 -13.27 -12.22
C LEU A 167 12.98 -13.80 -10.89
N MET A 168 11.67 -13.63 -10.66
CA MET A 168 10.99 -14.14 -9.45
C MET A 168 10.90 -15.69 -9.41
N PHE A 169 11.25 -16.35 -10.50
CA PHE A 169 11.21 -17.81 -10.67
C PHE A 169 12.59 -18.44 -10.87
N ASP A 170 13.66 -17.65 -10.77
CA ASP A 170 15.02 -18.10 -10.95
C ASP A 170 15.51 -18.94 -9.75
N GLU A 171 15.78 -20.21 -9.97
CA GLU A 171 16.26 -21.15 -8.95
C GLU A 171 17.63 -20.76 -8.36
N ARG A 172 18.45 -19.95 -9.09
CA ARG A 172 19.72 -19.41 -8.58
C ARG A 172 19.52 -18.54 -7.34
N LEU A 173 18.34 -17.96 -7.22
CA LEU A 173 17.98 -17.00 -6.18
C LEU A 173 17.17 -17.64 -5.03
N GLU A 174 17.12 -18.97 -4.92
CA GLU A 174 16.40 -19.65 -3.84
C GLU A 174 16.85 -19.15 -2.46
N GLY A 175 15.90 -18.72 -1.64
CA GLY A 175 16.14 -18.17 -0.31
C GLY A 175 16.70 -16.73 -0.31
N LYS A 176 16.71 -16.04 -1.49
CA LYS A 176 17.16 -14.67 -1.66
C LYS A 176 16.08 -13.73 -2.22
N ILE A 177 14.89 -14.26 -2.44
CA ILE A 177 13.73 -13.55 -2.98
C ILE A 177 12.84 -13.11 -1.83
N LEU A 178 12.45 -11.85 -1.80
CA LEU A 178 11.40 -11.31 -0.94
C LEU A 178 10.21 -10.87 -1.79
N VAL A 179 9.04 -10.91 -1.19
CA VAL A 179 7.78 -10.49 -1.84
C VAL A 179 6.95 -9.72 -0.83
N LYS A 180 6.41 -8.56 -1.23
CA LYS A 180 5.46 -7.80 -0.41
C LYS A 180 4.26 -8.65 0.01
N ASP A 181 3.87 -8.54 1.28
CA ASP A 181 2.67 -9.16 1.82
C ASP A 181 1.40 -8.33 1.50
N ALA A 182 1.31 -7.89 0.26
CA ALA A 182 0.20 -7.12 -0.31
C ALA A 182 -0.35 -7.90 -1.52
N PHE A 183 -1.43 -8.66 -1.31
CA PHE A 183 -1.87 -9.64 -2.31
C PHE A 183 -2.22 -9.05 -3.68
N ARG A 184 -2.73 -7.81 -3.74
CA ARG A 184 -3.08 -7.15 -5.01
C ARG A 184 -1.86 -6.72 -5.79
N ASP A 185 -0.88 -6.16 -5.11
CA ASP A 185 0.39 -5.73 -5.70
C ASP A 185 1.20 -6.90 -6.27
N VAL A 186 0.89 -8.10 -5.83
CA VAL A 186 1.51 -9.35 -6.33
C VAL A 186 0.62 -10.05 -7.35
N TYR A 187 -0.70 -10.12 -7.10
CA TYR A 187 -1.65 -10.81 -7.98
C TYR A 187 -1.67 -10.21 -9.38
N SER A 188 -1.81 -8.89 -9.48
CA SER A 188 -2.00 -8.22 -10.77
C SER A 188 -0.77 -8.34 -11.68
N PRO A 189 0.46 -8.01 -11.26
CA PRO A 189 1.65 -8.24 -12.08
C PRO A 189 1.87 -9.71 -12.44
N MET A 190 1.58 -10.65 -11.53
CA MET A 190 1.72 -12.07 -11.82
C MET A 190 0.69 -12.57 -12.83
N LEU A 191 -0.52 -12.02 -12.86
CA LEU A 191 -1.51 -12.33 -13.89
C LEU A 191 -1.06 -11.81 -15.26
N VAL A 192 -0.57 -10.57 -15.33
CA VAL A 192 -0.02 -9.98 -16.56
C VAL A 192 1.14 -10.81 -17.08
N TYR A 193 2.10 -11.14 -16.22
CA TYR A 193 3.25 -11.98 -16.56
C TYR A 193 2.84 -13.36 -17.06
N ALA A 194 2.00 -14.09 -16.31
CA ALA A 194 1.58 -15.45 -16.65
C ALA A 194 0.92 -15.50 -18.04
N LEU A 195 0.01 -14.58 -18.34
CA LEU A 195 -0.66 -14.51 -19.63
C LEU A 195 0.29 -14.06 -20.75
N THR A 196 1.22 -13.16 -20.49
CA THR A 196 2.24 -12.76 -21.46
C THR A 196 3.09 -13.97 -21.87
N VAL A 197 3.57 -14.76 -20.91
CA VAL A 197 4.36 -15.99 -21.18
C VAL A 197 3.56 -17.00 -22.00
N GLU A 198 2.32 -17.28 -21.60
CA GLU A 198 1.47 -18.24 -22.32
C GLU A 198 1.17 -17.83 -23.76
N LEU A 199 0.90 -16.53 -23.99
CA LEU A 199 0.63 -16.03 -25.32
C LEU A 199 1.89 -16.01 -26.21
N ARG A 200 3.07 -15.80 -25.62
CA ARG A 200 4.36 -15.97 -26.32
C ARG A 200 4.60 -17.43 -26.69
N GLU A 201 4.39 -18.37 -25.75
CA GLU A 201 4.50 -19.81 -25.98
C GLU A 201 3.51 -20.31 -27.05
N ALA A 202 2.30 -19.77 -27.07
CA ALA A 202 1.29 -20.07 -28.08
C ALA A 202 1.56 -19.42 -29.46
N GLY A 203 2.57 -18.56 -29.57
CA GLY A 203 2.90 -17.81 -30.80
C GLY A 203 1.86 -16.75 -31.17
N VAL A 204 1.06 -16.30 -30.22
CA VAL A 204 0.11 -15.19 -30.39
C VAL A 204 0.80 -13.85 -30.21
N LEU A 205 1.73 -13.75 -29.27
CA LEU A 205 2.68 -12.66 -29.11
C LEU A 205 4.07 -13.08 -29.62
N GLY A 206 4.84 -12.13 -30.15
CA GLY A 206 6.25 -12.33 -30.46
C GLY A 206 7.06 -12.55 -29.16
N ALA A 207 8.30 -13.05 -29.31
CA ALA A 207 9.14 -13.43 -28.16
C ALA A 207 9.40 -12.28 -27.18
N GLU A 208 9.55 -11.06 -27.71
CA GLU A 208 9.79 -9.83 -26.93
C GLU A 208 8.52 -8.95 -26.79
N GLU A 209 7.38 -9.40 -27.35
CA GLU A 209 6.15 -8.63 -27.24
C GLU A 209 5.47 -8.83 -25.90
N THR A 210 4.90 -7.75 -25.37
CA THR A 210 4.13 -7.71 -24.10
C THR A 210 2.65 -7.49 -24.40
N LEU A 211 1.80 -7.57 -23.40
CA LEU A 211 0.39 -7.18 -23.53
C LEU A 211 0.26 -5.68 -23.82
N PRO A 212 -0.73 -5.24 -24.60
CA PRO A 212 -1.04 -3.82 -24.76
C PRO A 212 -1.61 -3.26 -23.44
N LEU A 213 -1.31 -2.00 -23.13
CA LEU A 213 -1.88 -1.35 -21.94
C LEU A 213 -3.41 -1.39 -21.97
N ASN A 214 -4.00 -0.94 -23.09
CA ASN A 214 -5.45 -0.79 -23.29
C ASN A 214 -5.83 -0.99 -24.77
N ASP A 215 -7.10 -0.81 -25.07
CA ASP A 215 -7.61 -0.95 -26.43
C ASP A 215 -6.96 0.01 -27.43
N ALA A 216 -6.59 1.24 -27.02
CA ALA A 216 -5.90 2.18 -27.90
C ALA A 216 -4.51 1.66 -28.27
N ALA A 217 -3.75 1.18 -27.32
CA ALA A 217 -2.45 0.53 -27.55
C ALA A 217 -2.60 -0.76 -28.40
N ALA A 218 -3.67 -1.53 -28.18
CA ALA A 218 -3.96 -2.70 -29.01
C ALA A 218 -4.27 -2.33 -30.46
N MET A 219 -5.00 -1.21 -30.71
CA MET A 219 -5.26 -0.70 -32.06
C MET A 219 -3.97 -0.29 -32.78
N GLU A 220 -3.10 0.46 -32.12
CA GLU A 220 -1.82 0.89 -32.66
C GLU A 220 -0.92 -0.27 -33.05
N ARG A 221 -0.97 -1.36 -32.29
CA ARG A 221 -0.17 -2.57 -32.51
C ARG A 221 -0.82 -3.59 -33.44
N GLY A 222 -2.04 -3.30 -33.96
CA GLY A 222 -2.78 -4.23 -34.83
C GLY A 222 -3.36 -5.45 -34.09
N LEU A 223 -3.49 -5.37 -32.78
CA LEU A 223 -4.07 -6.39 -31.89
C LEU A 223 -5.53 -6.09 -31.52
N TYR A 224 -6.31 -5.49 -32.43
CA TYR A 224 -7.70 -5.09 -32.17
C TYR A 224 -8.65 -5.64 -33.24
N ASP A 225 -9.74 -6.27 -32.82
CA ASP A 225 -10.81 -6.75 -33.67
C ASP A 225 -11.93 -5.69 -33.80
N TYR A 226 -11.88 -4.89 -34.86
CA TYR A 226 -12.89 -3.85 -35.12
C TYR A 226 -14.32 -4.39 -35.30
N ALA A 227 -14.48 -5.65 -35.68
CA ALA A 227 -15.81 -6.23 -35.85
C ALA A 227 -16.43 -6.60 -34.49
N LYS A 228 -15.63 -6.93 -33.51
CA LYS A 228 -16.07 -7.22 -32.14
C LYS A 228 -16.00 -5.99 -31.24
N GLY A 229 -15.16 -5.02 -31.57
CA GLY A 229 -14.93 -3.83 -30.77
C GLY A 229 -14.08 -4.07 -29.53
N GLU A 230 -13.14 -5.02 -29.61
CA GLU A 230 -12.28 -5.41 -28.47
C GLU A 230 -10.87 -5.81 -28.94
N ALA A 231 -9.91 -5.76 -28.03
CA ALA A 231 -8.57 -6.28 -28.29
C ALA A 231 -8.61 -7.81 -28.51
N THR A 232 -7.71 -8.31 -29.37
CA THR A 232 -7.58 -9.75 -29.70
C THR A 232 -6.83 -10.55 -28.63
N VAL A 233 -6.15 -9.85 -27.73
CA VAL A 233 -5.44 -10.36 -26.54
C VAL A 233 -5.89 -9.57 -25.31
N PRO A 234 -5.75 -10.08 -24.08
CA PRO A 234 -6.02 -9.30 -22.89
C PRO A 234 -5.20 -8.01 -22.87
N THR A 235 -5.77 -6.94 -22.30
CA THR A 235 -5.05 -5.70 -22.04
C THR A 235 -4.64 -5.62 -20.57
N ILE A 236 -3.55 -4.92 -20.26
CA ILE A 236 -3.09 -4.77 -18.86
C ILE A 236 -4.19 -4.12 -18.01
N GLU A 237 -4.83 -3.04 -18.48
CA GLU A 237 -5.96 -2.42 -17.78
C GLU A 237 -7.13 -3.39 -17.56
N GLY A 238 -7.48 -4.22 -18.56
CA GLY A 238 -8.52 -5.22 -18.43
C GLY A 238 -8.24 -6.26 -17.37
N LEU A 239 -6.96 -6.65 -17.20
CA LEU A 239 -6.53 -7.62 -16.21
C LEU A 239 -6.59 -7.08 -14.77
N MET A 240 -6.55 -5.76 -14.58
CA MET A 240 -6.70 -5.16 -13.24
C MET A 240 -8.11 -5.38 -12.64
N TYR A 241 -9.10 -5.64 -13.48
CA TYR A 241 -10.47 -6.02 -13.08
C TYR A 241 -10.65 -7.54 -12.95
N ASP A 242 -9.72 -8.35 -13.50
CA ASP A 242 -9.95 -9.79 -13.60
C ASP A 242 -9.63 -10.52 -12.29
N ALA A 243 -10.69 -10.89 -11.60
CA ALA A 243 -10.69 -11.78 -10.45
C ALA A 243 -11.58 -13.01 -10.71
N SER A 244 -11.62 -13.51 -11.94
CA SER A 244 -12.34 -14.74 -12.30
C SER A 244 -11.76 -15.96 -11.58
N ASP A 245 -12.56 -17.02 -11.44
CA ASP A 245 -12.08 -18.27 -10.81
C ASP A 245 -10.91 -18.88 -11.60
N ALA A 246 -10.89 -18.68 -12.93
CA ALA A 246 -9.81 -19.15 -13.79
C ALA A 246 -8.51 -18.37 -13.52
N SER A 247 -8.58 -17.05 -13.50
CA SER A 247 -7.40 -16.18 -13.26
C SER A 247 -6.86 -16.33 -11.85
N ILE A 248 -7.74 -16.44 -10.84
CA ILE A 248 -7.31 -16.71 -9.44
C ILE A 248 -6.58 -18.06 -9.36
N ALA A 249 -7.11 -19.12 -9.97
CA ALA A 249 -6.46 -20.42 -9.97
C ALA A 249 -5.14 -20.41 -10.74
N HIS A 250 -5.08 -19.69 -11.84
CA HIS A 250 -3.90 -19.54 -12.67
C HIS A 250 -2.77 -18.82 -11.91
N VAL A 251 -3.05 -17.68 -11.31
CA VAL A 251 -2.08 -16.95 -10.47
C VAL A 251 -1.65 -17.78 -9.27
N GLU A 252 -2.58 -18.53 -8.63
CA GLU A 252 -2.25 -19.42 -7.51
C GLU A 252 -1.18 -20.45 -7.89
N GLU A 253 -1.21 -20.98 -9.12
CA GLU A 253 -0.20 -21.92 -9.61
C GLU A 253 1.18 -21.26 -9.72
N TYR A 254 1.27 -20.07 -10.33
CA TYR A 254 2.52 -19.31 -10.42
C TYR A 254 3.07 -18.93 -9.05
N LEU A 255 2.23 -18.43 -8.16
CA LEU A 255 2.64 -18.06 -6.80
C LEU A 255 3.12 -19.27 -5.98
N LYS A 256 2.55 -20.46 -6.17
CA LYS A 256 3.05 -21.70 -5.54
C LYS A 256 4.42 -22.13 -6.07
N ARG A 257 4.72 -21.86 -7.34
CA ARG A 257 6.06 -22.08 -7.92
C ARG A 257 7.05 -21.09 -7.28
N MET A 258 6.72 -19.80 -7.30
CA MET A 258 7.53 -18.74 -6.69
C MET A 258 7.81 -19.00 -5.21
N LYS A 259 6.81 -19.43 -4.43
CA LYS A 259 6.91 -19.69 -2.98
C LYS A 259 8.08 -20.60 -2.60
N ARG A 260 8.47 -21.54 -3.45
CA ARG A 260 9.59 -22.45 -3.16
C ARG A 260 10.92 -21.73 -3.07
N LEU A 261 11.04 -20.60 -3.75
CA LEU A 261 12.25 -19.79 -3.88
C LEU A 261 12.26 -18.63 -2.88
N VAL A 262 11.07 -18.20 -2.40
CA VAL A 262 10.89 -17.02 -1.55
C VAL A 262 11.44 -17.27 -0.15
N ALA A 263 12.31 -16.36 0.33
CA ALA A 263 12.81 -16.32 1.69
C ALA A 263 11.75 -15.82 2.69
N GLY A 264 10.86 -14.92 2.26
CA GLY A 264 9.81 -14.37 3.11
C GLY A 264 8.80 -13.50 2.37
N TRP A 265 7.60 -13.45 2.95
CA TRP A 265 6.56 -12.48 2.63
C TRP A 265 6.70 -11.33 3.63
N GLU A 266 6.91 -10.11 3.15
CA GLU A 266 7.31 -9.01 4.00
C GLU A 266 6.36 -7.81 3.87
N ALA A 267 6.12 -7.11 4.97
CA ALA A 267 5.45 -5.82 4.97
C ALA A 267 6.47 -4.68 5.10
N ASP A 268 7.40 -4.77 6.07
CA ASP A 268 8.34 -3.70 6.41
C ASP A 268 9.80 -4.15 6.47
N PHE A 269 10.07 -5.41 6.87
CA PHE A 269 11.44 -5.90 7.10
C PHE A 269 12.26 -6.11 5.82
N GLY A 270 11.62 -6.04 4.65
CA GLY A 270 12.27 -6.27 3.36
C GLY A 270 13.35 -5.24 3.08
N LYS A 271 13.11 -3.98 3.40
CA LYS A 271 14.11 -2.89 3.28
C LYS A 271 15.41 -3.25 3.98
N GLU A 272 15.35 -3.60 5.27
CA GLU A 272 16.54 -3.97 6.04
C GLU A 272 17.23 -5.24 5.53
N MET A 273 16.49 -6.23 5.02
CA MET A 273 17.11 -7.44 4.47
C MET A 273 17.87 -7.16 3.19
N MET A 274 17.40 -6.25 2.35
CA MET A 274 18.09 -5.80 1.15
C MET A 274 19.35 -5.00 1.51
N THR A 275 19.26 -4.00 2.38
CA THR A 275 20.39 -3.16 2.81
C THR A 275 21.48 -3.98 3.51
N GLN A 276 21.13 -5.07 4.20
CA GLN A 276 22.08 -5.99 4.85
C GLN A 276 22.60 -7.11 3.94
N ASN A 277 22.29 -7.08 2.63
CA ASN A 277 22.64 -8.12 1.64
C ASN A 277 22.18 -9.54 2.05
N LYS A 278 21.09 -9.64 2.80
CA LYS A 278 20.48 -10.92 3.19
C LYS A 278 19.53 -11.46 2.13
N ALA A 279 18.86 -10.59 1.42
CA ALA A 279 18.10 -10.87 0.20
C ALA A 279 18.75 -10.16 -0.99
N TRP A 280 18.46 -10.63 -2.21
CA TRP A 280 19.04 -10.09 -3.43
C TRP A 280 18.00 -9.48 -4.37
N ILE A 281 16.76 -9.90 -4.26
CA ILE A 281 15.62 -9.30 -4.95
C ILE A 281 14.42 -9.17 -4.03
N ASN A 282 13.62 -8.14 -4.27
CA ASN A 282 12.35 -7.92 -3.57
C ASN A 282 11.33 -7.30 -4.52
N LEU A 283 10.16 -7.95 -4.67
CA LEU A 283 9.00 -7.31 -5.25
C LEU A 283 8.55 -6.23 -4.26
N MET A 284 8.68 -4.96 -4.63
CA MET A 284 8.62 -3.82 -3.72
C MET A 284 7.97 -2.59 -4.37
N TRP A 285 7.51 -1.66 -3.55
CA TRP A 285 7.05 -0.34 -3.96
C TRP A 285 8.22 0.61 -4.19
N SER A 286 8.07 1.54 -5.16
CA SER A 286 9.15 2.43 -5.59
C SER A 286 9.72 3.32 -4.47
N GLY A 287 8.88 3.88 -3.58
CA GLY A 287 9.36 4.69 -2.46
C GLY A 287 10.18 3.90 -1.44
N ASP A 288 9.73 2.70 -1.05
CA ASP A 288 10.51 1.80 -0.20
C ASP A 288 11.84 1.39 -0.86
N ALA A 289 11.83 1.28 -2.21
CA ALA A 289 13.03 0.93 -2.96
C ALA A 289 14.07 2.06 -2.92
N VAL A 290 13.66 3.31 -3.13
CA VAL A 290 14.58 4.48 -3.05
C VAL A 290 15.18 4.58 -1.67
N TRP A 291 14.36 4.51 -0.62
CA TRP A 291 14.87 4.49 0.75
C TRP A 291 15.90 3.36 0.98
N ALA A 292 15.61 2.16 0.49
CA ALA A 292 16.54 1.02 0.63
C ALA A 292 17.83 1.21 -0.18
N ILE A 293 17.77 1.84 -1.34
CA ILE A 293 18.94 2.15 -2.19
C ILE A 293 19.87 3.13 -1.46
N GLU A 294 19.30 4.21 -0.89
CA GLU A 294 20.06 5.22 -0.14
C GLU A 294 20.74 4.63 1.08
N GLU A 295 20.01 3.94 1.94
CA GLU A 295 20.54 3.28 3.14
C GLU A 295 21.58 2.20 2.80
N ALA A 296 21.38 1.45 1.72
CA ALA A 296 22.32 0.42 1.27
C ALA A 296 23.64 1.03 0.80
N ALA A 297 23.61 2.17 0.13
CA ALA A 297 24.80 2.88 -0.34
C ALA A 297 25.72 3.30 0.82
N GLU A 298 25.15 3.71 1.98
CA GLU A 298 25.92 4.07 3.18
C GLU A 298 26.73 2.91 3.74
N VAL A 299 26.27 1.67 3.55
CA VAL A 299 26.96 0.45 4.02
C VAL A 299 27.69 -0.30 2.91
N GLY A 300 27.76 0.29 1.71
CA GLY A 300 28.50 -0.25 0.56
C GLY A 300 27.80 -1.40 -0.17
N VAL A 301 26.47 -1.50 -0.06
CA VAL A 301 25.63 -2.41 -0.85
C VAL A 301 25.03 -1.64 -2.01
N SER A 302 25.18 -2.14 -3.23
CA SER A 302 24.62 -1.51 -4.43
C SER A 302 23.28 -2.13 -4.80
N LEU A 303 22.21 -1.35 -4.72
CA LEU A 303 20.85 -1.73 -5.11
C LEU A 303 20.38 -0.86 -6.27
N ASP A 304 19.44 -1.40 -7.06
CA ASP A 304 18.75 -0.68 -8.13
C ASP A 304 17.30 -1.20 -8.22
N TYR A 305 16.43 -0.45 -8.89
CA TYR A 305 15.01 -0.78 -9.02
C TYR A 305 14.56 -0.66 -10.47
N VAL A 306 13.67 -1.56 -10.87
CA VAL A 306 13.03 -1.51 -12.20
C VAL A 306 11.57 -1.93 -12.12
N VAL A 307 10.77 -1.41 -13.05
CA VAL A 307 9.46 -1.94 -13.37
C VAL A 307 9.62 -2.88 -14.57
N PRO A 308 9.29 -4.19 -14.45
CA PRO A 308 9.45 -5.15 -15.53
C PRO A 308 8.67 -4.80 -16.81
N GLU A 309 9.19 -5.25 -17.95
CA GLU A 309 8.66 -4.91 -19.28
C GLU A 309 7.30 -5.52 -19.57
N GLU A 310 6.97 -6.68 -18.97
CA GLU A 310 5.67 -7.30 -19.17
C GLU A 310 4.51 -6.44 -18.65
N GLY A 311 4.82 -5.51 -17.75
CA GLY A 311 3.85 -4.62 -17.15
C GLY A 311 3.67 -4.83 -15.65
N SER A 312 3.17 -3.80 -15.00
CA SER A 312 2.99 -3.78 -13.55
C SER A 312 1.81 -2.89 -13.15
N VAL A 313 1.75 -2.55 -11.87
CA VAL A 313 0.79 -1.60 -11.32
C VAL A 313 1.43 -0.25 -11.04
N VAL A 314 0.68 0.80 -11.32
CA VAL A 314 0.86 2.13 -10.76
C VAL A 314 -0.27 2.32 -9.75
N TRP A 315 0.07 2.69 -8.52
CA TRP A 315 -0.88 2.81 -7.43
C TRP A 315 -0.93 4.26 -6.92
N PHE A 316 -2.09 4.63 -6.36
CA PHE A 316 -2.36 5.96 -5.84
C PHE A 316 -3.10 5.85 -4.52
N ASP A 317 -2.52 6.42 -3.47
CA ASP A 317 -3.21 6.62 -2.21
C ASP A 317 -3.88 7.99 -2.18
N GLY A 318 -5.02 8.08 -1.52
CA GLY A 318 -5.77 9.31 -1.47
C GLY A 318 -6.49 9.55 -0.15
N TRP A 319 -6.54 10.82 0.24
CA TRP A 319 -7.29 11.27 1.39
C TRP A 319 -8.79 11.24 1.12
N VAL A 320 -9.53 10.61 2.02
CA VAL A 320 -10.99 10.54 1.98
C VAL A 320 -11.59 10.93 3.33
N ILE A 321 -12.85 11.36 3.33
CA ILE A 321 -13.65 11.62 4.53
C ILE A 321 -14.65 10.48 4.69
N PRO A 322 -14.43 9.54 5.65
CA PRO A 322 -15.37 8.44 5.87
C PRO A 322 -16.75 8.92 6.31
N LYS A 323 -17.79 8.16 5.98
CA LYS A 323 -19.20 8.47 6.25
C LYS A 323 -19.52 8.77 7.73
N TYR A 324 -18.79 8.15 8.64
CA TYR A 324 -19.04 8.28 10.08
C TYR A 324 -18.20 9.37 10.74
N ALA A 325 -17.48 10.18 9.97
CA ALA A 325 -16.70 11.33 10.43
C ALA A 325 -17.55 12.27 11.31
N LYS A 326 -16.95 12.77 12.37
CA LYS A 326 -17.58 13.71 13.32
C LYS A 326 -17.07 15.14 13.16
N ASN A 327 -15.90 15.29 12.53
CA ASN A 327 -15.31 16.58 12.24
C ASN A 327 -14.94 16.71 10.75
N PRO A 328 -15.92 16.61 9.82
CA PRO A 328 -15.63 16.69 8.39
C PRO A 328 -15.11 18.07 7.96
N ARG A 329 -15.33 19.12 8.79
CA ARG A 329 -14.78 20.45 8.53
C ARG A 329 -13.26 20.45 8.70
N ALA A 330 -12.75 20.02 9.84
CA ALA A 330 -11.30 19.94 10.04
C ALA A 330 -10.66 18.92 9.07
N ALA A 331 -11.36 17.83 8.75
CA ALA A 331 -10.91 16.81 7.78
C ALA A 331 -10.58 17.44 6.41
N ARG A 332 -11.48 18.23 5.83
CA ARG A 332 -11.23 18.88 4.53
C ARG A 332 -10.11 19.92 4.59
N TYR A 333 -9.94 20.62 5.71
CA TYR A 333 -8.82 21.55 5.90
C TYR A 333 -7.49 20.80 6.03
N PHE A 334 -7.48 19.65 6.69
CA PHE A 334 -6.31 18.78 6.75
C PHE A 334 -5.90 18.28 5.36
N ILE A 335 -6.86 17.82 4.57
CA ILE A 335 -6.62 17.40 3.18
C ILE A 335 -6.04 18.55 2.35
N ASN A 336 -6.61 19.75 2.49
CA ASN A 336 -6.12 20.95 1.82
C ASN A 336 -4.68 21.30 2.26
N TYR A 337 -4.41 21.23 3.56
CA TYR A 337 -3.09 21.51 4.14
C TYR A 337 -2.02 20.56 3.63
N MET A 338 -2.33 19.28 3.44
CA MET A 338 -1.42 18.28 2.87
C MET A 338 -1.08 18.54 1.40
N CYS A 339 -1.90 19.32 0.67
CA CYS A 339 -1.64 19.73 -0.72
C CYS A 339 -0.87 21.04 -0.85
N ALA A 340 -0.47 21.68 0.26
CA ALA A 340 0.44 22.82 0.21
C ALA A 340 1.83 22.33 -0.29
N PRO A 341 2.49 23.04 -1.24
CA PRO A 341 3.73 22.58 -1.84
C PRO A 341 4.82 22.28 -0.81
N GLU A 342 4.99 23.14 0.18
CA GLU A 342 5.96 22.96 1.27
C GLU A 342 5.70 21.72 2.11
N ASN A 343 4.42 21.39 2.38
CA ASN A 343 4.04 20.19 3.13
C ASN A 343 4.17 18.92 2.28
N ALA A 344 3.93 19.04 0.97
CA ALA A 344 4.17 17.95 0.03
C ALA A 344 5.65 17.57 -0.01
N VAL A 345 6.56 18.55 -0.15
CA VAL A 345 8.02 18.31 -0.12
C VAL A 345 8.44 17.65 1.19
N ARG A 346 8.03 18.20 2.34
CA ARG A 346 8.36 17.61 3.66
C ARG A 346 7.86 16.17 3.82
N ASN A 347 6.67 15.87 3.33
CA ASN A 347 6.16 14.50 3.32
C ASN A 347 6.98 13.58 2.41
N MET A 348 7.42 14.06 1.26
CA MET A 348 8.29 13.31 0.35
C MET A 348 9.64 13.00 1.00
N ASP A 349 10.27 13.99 1.62
CA ASP A 349 11.55 13.83 2.35
C ASP A 349 11.43 12.84 3.52
N ALA A 350 10.31 12.91 4.25
CA ALA A 350 10.10 12.03 5.41
C ALA A 350 9.77 10.58 5.06
N THR A 351 9.14 10.35 3.89
CA THR A 351 8.58 9.04 3.53
C THR A 351 9.33 8.33 2.41
N GLY A 352 10.09 9.06 1.59
CA GLY A 352 10.70 8.56 0.36
C GLY A 352 9.71 8.33 -0.80
N TYR A 353 8.43 8.72 -0.64
CA TYR A 353 7.40 8.59 -1.68
C TYR A 353 7.12 9.89 -2.39
N VAL A 354 6.54 9.81 -3.59
CA VAL A 354 6.23 10.97 -4.43
C VAL A 354 4.84 11.50 -4.13
N SER A 355 4.74 12.81 -3.89
CA SER A 355 3.47 13.50 -3.74
C SER A 355 2.73 13.62 -5.09
N VAL A 356 1.41 13.73 -5.00
CA VAL A 356 0.54 14.06 -6.13
C VAL A 356 0.57 15.56 -6.50
N VAL A 357 1.22 16.38 -5.70
CA VAL A 357 1.33 17.84 -5.91
C VAL A 357 2.33 18.11 -7.04
N ALA A 358 1.89 18.86 -8.06
CA ALA A 358 2.68 19.16 -9.25
C ALA A 358 2.82 20.67 -9.43
N THR A 359 3.65 21.27 -8.61
CA THR A 359 3.96 22.70 -8.65
C THR A 359 5.44 22.93 -8.96
N GLU A 360 5.79 24.19 -9.29
CA GLU A 360 7.18 24.61 -9.49
C GLU A 360 8.03 24.30 -8.25
N GLU A 361 7.53 24.56 -7.04
CA GLU A 361 8.26 24.35 -5.80
C GLU A 361 8.58 22.85 -5.58
N VAL A 362 7.65 21.97 -5.90
CA VAL A 362 7.88 20.51 -5.80
C VAL A 362 8.92 20.08 -6.84
N LEU A 363 8.82 20.54 -8.10
CA LEU A 363 9.78 20.18 -9.13
C LEU A 363 11.19 20.68 -8.81
N ARG A 364 11.30 21.90 -8.25
CA ARG A 364 12.59 22.46 -7.78
C ARG A 364 13.21 21.59 -6.68
N ALA A 365 12.41 21.17 -5.71
CA ALA A 365 12.89 20.34 -4.61
C ALA A 365 13.31 18.92 -5.04
N MET A 366 12.71 18.40 -6.13
CA MET A 366 12.99 17.05 -6.63
C MET A 366 14.19 16.98 -7.59
N ASP A 367 14.60 18.10 -8.16
CA ASP A 367 15.81 18.19 -8.98
C ASP A 367 16.96 18.67 -8.09
N PRO A 368 17.94 17.82 -7.72
CA PRO A 368 18.95 18.15 -6.73
C PRO A 368 19.86 19.32 -7.16
N LEU A 369 19.99 19.55 -8.46
CA LEU A 369 20.79 20.66 -8.97
C LEU A 369 20.01 21.98 -8.96
N LEU A 370 18.69 21.95 -9.16
CA LEU A 370 17.84 23.13 -8.94
C LEU A 370 17.80 23.49 -7.45
N CYS A 371 17.67 22.49 -6.58
CA CYS A 371 17.72 22.68 -5.13
C CYS A 371 19.05 23.35 -4.71
N ALA A 372 20.19 22.84 -5.18
CA ALA A 372 21.50 23.41 -4.90
C ALA A 372 21.66 24.84 -5.45
N MET A 373 21.08 25.13 -6.62
CA MET A 373 21.07 26.49 -7.18
C MET A 373 20.24 27.48 -6.33
N ASP A 374 19.16 27.02 -5.71
CA ASP A 374 18.34 27.85 -4.82
C ASP A 374 19.04 28.11 -3.47
N GLU A 375 19.90 27.20 -3.01
CA GLU A 375 20.61 27.33 -1.73
C GLU A 375 21.87 28.21 -1.80
N THR A 376 22.48 28.39 -2.98
CA THR A 376 23.69 29.20 -3.13
C THR A 376 23.39 30.64 -3.58
N GLU A 377 24.12 31.60 -3.00
CA GLU A 377 24.10 33.01 -3.45
C GLU A 377 25.24 33.32 -4.44
N ASP A 378 26.19 32.39 -4.67
CA ASP A 378 27.34 32.58 -5.54
C ASP A 378 26.95 32.36 -7.02
N GLU A 379 26.96 33.44 -7.81
CA GLU A 379 26.61 33.41 -9.22
C GLU A 379 27.56 32.51 -10.05
N ALA A 380 28.84 32.37 -9.66
CA ALA A 380 29.76 31.48 -10.35
C ALA A 380 29.44 30.01 -10.06
N GLU A 381 29.02 29.69 -8.84
CA GLU A 381 28.55 28.37 -8.45
C GLU A 381 27.23 28.03 -9.14
N LYS A 382 26.25 28.94 -9.19
CA LYS A 382 25.02 28.74 -9.97
C LYS A 382 25.29 28.40 -11.44
N LEU A 383 26.18 29.14 -12.08
CA LEU A 383 26.57 28.87 -13.49
C LEU A 383 27.25 27.50 -13.66
N ALA A 384 28.03 27.06 -12.68
CA ALA A 384 28.61 25.72 -12.69
C ALA A 384 27.56 24.62 -12.54
N LEU A 385 26.60 24.78 -11.60
CA LEU A 385 25.49 23.86 -11.41
C LEU A 385 24.56 23.81 -12.65
N GLN A 386 24.32 24.95 -13.31
CA GLN A 386 23.57 24.98 -14.56
C GLN A 386 24.27 24.15 -15.67
N ALA A 387 25.58 24.37 -15.83
CA ALA A 387 26.35 23.63 -16.84
C ALA A 387 26.41 22.12 -16.54
N GLU A 388 26.50 21.75 -15.27
CA GLU A 388 26.43 20.34 -14.83
C GLU A 388 25.07 19.75 -15.13
N ARG A 389 23.99 20.46 -14.77
CA ARG A 389 22.62 20.03 -15.05
C ARG A 389 22.37 19.86 -16.53
N ASP A 390 22.78 20.83 -17.37
CA ASP A 390 22.61 20.74 -18.82
C ASP A 390 23.32 19.52 -19.41
N ALA A 391 24.49 19.17 -18.89
CA ALA A 391 25.20 17.97 -19.30
C ALA A 391 24.49 16.67 -18.89
N LEU A 392 23.90 16.62 -17.69
CA LEU A 392 23.14 15.47 -17.21
C LEU A 392 21.80 15.33 -17.93
N LEU A 393 21.15 16.42 -18.29
CA LEU A 393 19.90 16.37 -19.05
C LEU A 393 20.06 15.73 -20.44
N GLU A 394 21.25 15.80 -21.04
CA GLU A 394 21.52 15.15 -22.33
C GLU A 394 21.53 13.60 -22.24
N SER A 395 21.83 13.03 -21.06
CA SER A 395 21.92 11.57 -20.85
C SER A 395 20.82 11.01 -19.96
N ASP A 396 20.40 11.77 -18.96
CA ASP A 396 19.55 11.28 -17.87
C ASP A 396 18.28 12.16 -17.66
N GLY A 397 17.97 13.03 -18.64
CA GLY A 397 16.76 13.87 -18.61
C GLY A 397 15.49 13.02 -18.72
N VAL A 398 14.52 13.27 -17.83
CA VAL A 398 13.22 12.58 -17.77
C VAL A 398 12.12 13.51 -18.27
N ASP A 399 11.21 13.00 -19.11
CA ASP A 399 10.01 13.70 -19.54
C ASP A 399 8.87 13.52 -18.53
N LEU A 400 8.56 14.59 -17.78
CA LEU A 400 7.47 14.66 -16.83
C LEU A 400 6.32 15.57 -17.28
N SER A 401 6.24 15.87 -18.58
CA SER A 401 5.17 16.69 -19.15
C SER A 401 3.76 16.10 -18.96
N TYR A 402 3.66 14.79 -18.71
CA TYR A 402 2.40 14.16 -18.36
C TYR A 402 1.92 14.54 -16.94
N PHE A 403 2.85 14.82 -16.02
CA PHE A 403 2.59 15.04 -14.60
C PHE A 403 2.58 16.55 -14.24
N PHE A 404 3.66 17.27 -14.57
CA PHE A 404 3.79 18.71 -14.28
C PHE A 404 3.23 19.55 -15.43
N LYS A 405 2.07 20.15 -15.19
CA LYS A 405 1.35 20.98 -16.17
C LYS A 405 0.99 22.34 -15.59
N ASP A 406 0.96 23.34 -16.46
CA ASP A 406 0.39 24.66 -16.15
C ASP A 406 -1.15 24.61 -16.14
N GLU A 407 -1.79 25.75 -15.75
CA GLU A 407 -3.25 25.88 -15.74
C GLU A 407 -3.91 25.69 -17.12
N ALA A 408 -3.15 25.88 -18.20
CA ALA A 408 -3.64 25.68 -19.57
C ALA A 408 -3.45 24.24 -20.08
N GLY A 409 -2.80 23.37 -19.25
CA GLY A 409 -2.53 21.97 -19.59
C GLY A 409 -1.27 21.76 -20.41
N ASN A 410 -0.42 22.80 -20.60
CA ASN A 410 0.89 22.64 -21.23
C ASN A 410 1.92 22.13 -20.20
N PRO A 411 3.06 21.54 -20.65
CA PRO A 411 4.17 21.21 -19.76
C PRO A 411 4.59 22.44 -18.94
N LEU A 412 4.76 22.24 -17.62
CA LEU A 412 5.17 23.31 -16.71
C LEU A 412 6.54 23.88 -17.16
N THR A 413 6.62 25.20 -17.19
CA THR A 413 7.86 25.91 -17.56
C THR A 413 8.01 27.11 -16.62
N PHE A 414 9.21 27.30 -16.06
CA PHE A 414 9.49 28.43 -15.16
C PHE A 414 10.94 28.91 -15.29
N ASP A 415 11.20 30.16 -14.84
CA ASP A 415 12.51 30.80 -14.82
C ASP A 415 13.09 30.73 -13.40
N MET A 416 14.34 30.27 -13.26
CA MET A 416 15.08 30.28 -11.98
C MET A 416 15.52 31.67 -11.53
N GLY A 417 15.04 32.73 -12.16
CA GLY A 417 15.27 34.14 -11.79
C GLY A 417 16.43 34.83 -12.49
N ASN A 418 17.18 34.12 -13.35
CA ASN A 418 18.31 34.64 -14.09
C ASN A 418 18.23 34.38 -15.62
N GLY A 419 17.04 33.98 -16.09
CA GLY A 419 16.82 33.59 -17.49
C GLY A 419 17.15 32.13 -17.77
N TYR A 420 17.47 31.34 -16.76
CA TYR A 420 17.62 29.89 -16.88
C TYR A 420 16.25 29.21 -16.79
N MET A 421 15.80 28.75 -17.96
CA MET A 421 14.48 28.15 -18.09
C MET A 421 14.50 26.66 -17.77
N VAL A 422 13.56 26.21 -16.96
CA VAL A 422 13.29 24.81 -16.65
C VAL A 422 12.02 24.38 -17.36
N HIS A 423 12.06 23.22 -18.00
CA HIS A 423 10.94 22.65 -18.76
C HIS A 423 10.64 21.25 -18.22
N ALA A 424 9.38 20.97 -17.90
CA ALA A 424 8.95 19.67 -17.35
C ALA A 424 9.08 18.50 -18.34
N ASP A 425 9.29 18.77 -19.63
CA ASP A 425 9.55 17.74 -20.64
C ASP A 425 11.02 17.25 -20.65
N CYS A 426 11.91 17.89 -19.84
CA CYS A 426 13.29 17.45 -19.67
C CYS A 426 13.83 17.93 -18.33
N VAL A 427 13.75 17.10 -17.29
CA VAL A 427 14.18 17.40 -15.93
C VAL A 427 15.13 16.34 -15.39
N TYR A 428 15.99 16.72 -14.45
CA TYR A 428 16.92 15.81 -13.79
C TYR A 428 16.36 15.40 -12.43
N VAL A 429 15.71 14.24 -12.39
CA VAL A 429 15.06 13.69 -11.19
C VAL A 429 15.34 12.19 -11.10
N ASP A 430 15.11 11.61 -9.93
CA ASP A 430 15.20 10.15 -9.78
C ASP A 430 14.09 9.45 -10.60
N PRO A 431 14.45 8.65 -11.64
CA PRO A 431 13.49 7.97 -12.50
C PRO A 431 12.75 6.82 -11.80
N ILE A 432 13.14 6.42 -10.60
CA ILE A 432 12.42 5.46 -9.77
C ILE A 432 11.18 6.13 -9.16
N LEU A 433 11.36 7.37 -8.68
CA LEU A 433 10.29 8.17 -8.09
C LEU A 433 9.40 8.79 -9.17
N TYR A 434 10.00 9.35 -10.19
CA TYR A 434 9.32 9.96 -11.33
C TYR A 434 9.66 9.19 -12.61
N PRO A 435 8.96 8.07 -12.86
CA PRO A 435 9.24 7.24 -14.02
C PRO A 435 8.91 7.95 -15.34
N ASP A 436 9.70 7.67 -16.35
CA ASP A 436 9.43 8.09 -17.72
C ASP A 436 8.07 7.59 -18.21
N GLN A 437 7.46 8.30 -19.15
CA GLN A 437 6.19 7.96 -19.74
C GLN A 437 6.13 6.50 -20.24
N SER A 438 7.23 5.99 -20.79
CA SER A 438 7.31 4.60 -21.27
C SER A 438 7.15 3.54 -20.18
N VAL A 439 7.48 3.88 -18.93
CA VAL A 439 7.21 3.01 -17.77
C VAL A 439 5.73 3.09 -17.39
N ILE A 440 5.16 4.28 -17.39
CA ILE A 440 3.73 4.49 -17.12
C ILE A 440 2.87 3.78 -18.18
N ASP A 441 3.26 3.80 -19.45
CA ASP A 441 2.54 3.16 -20.57
C ASP A 441 2.49 1.62 -20.49
N ARG A 442 3.17 1.01 -19.52
CA ARG A 442 3.06 -0.43 -19.21
C ARG A 442 2.55 -0.72 -17.80
N CYS A 443 2.04 0.30 -17.10
CA CYS A 443 1.46 0.16 -15.77
C CYS A 443 -0.02 0.51 -15.78
N ALA A 444 -0.82 -0.24 -15.04
CA ALA A 444 -2.24 0.05 -14.88
C ALA A 444 -2.63 0.17 -13.40
N VAL A 445 -3.73 0.87 -13.16
CA VAL A 445 -4.28 1.12 -11.83
C VAL A 445 -5.09 -0.09 -11.38
N MET A 446 -4.97 -0.47 -10.12
CA MET A 446 -5.77 -1.55 -9.54
C MET A 446 -7.23 -1.14 -9.35
N HIS A 447 -8.14 -2.10 -9.47
CA HIS A 447 -9.58 -1.89 -9.31
C HIS A 447 -10.18 -2.79 -8.23
N ASP A 448 -11.34 -2.37 -7.69
CA ASP A 448 -12.07 -3.17 -6.71
C ASP A 448 -12.62 -4.45 -7.35
N SER A 449 -12.27 -5.60 -6.77
CA SER A 449 -12.77 -6.90 -7.20
C SER A 449 -14.12 -7.28 -6.56
N GLY A 450 -14.75 -6.36 -5.83
CA GLY A 450 -16.05 -6.57 -5.19
C GLY A 450 -16.08 -7.83 -4.32
N ASP A 451 -17.11 -8.65 -4.50
CA ASP A 451 -17.32 -9.91 -3.77
C ASP A 451 -16.23 -10.97 -4.05
N ARG A 452 -15.38 -10.75 -5.05
CA ARG A 452 -14.28 -11.67 -5.39
C ARG A 452 -13.08 -11.50 -4.46
N THR A 453 -12.98 -10.39 -3.74
CA THR A 453 -11.88 -10.09 -2.81
C THR A 453 -11.68 -11.21 -1.78
N ASP A 454 -12.75 -11.76 -1.22
CA ASP A 454 -12.67 -12.87 -0.25
C ASP A 454 -12.01 -14.11 -0.87
N LYS A 455 -12.30 -14.45 -2.12
CA LYS A 455 -11.67 -15.57 -2.83
C LYS A 455 -10.18 -15.32 -3.11
N MET A 456 -9.81 -14.10 -3.43
CA MET A 456 -8.41 -13.72 -3.60
C MET A 456 -7.64 -13.82 -2.28
N LEU A 457 -8.23 -13.36 -1.18
CA LEU A 457 -7.65 -13.48 0.17
C LEU A 457 -7.53 -14.95 0.62
N GLU A 458 -8.51 -15.79 0.29
CA GLU A 458 -8.43 -17.24 0.54
C GLU A 458 -7.28 -17.87 -0.28
N MET A 459 -7.14 -17.51 -1.56
CA MET A 459 -6.03 -17.93 -2.40
C MET A 459 -4.69 -17.51 -1.81
N TRP A 460 -4.57 -16.21 -1.44
CA TRP A 460 -3.37 -15.66 -0.81
C TRP A 460 -2.98 -16.40 0.47
N SER A 461 -3.98 -16.71 1.32
CA SER A 461 -3.79 -17.50 2.55
C SER A 461 -3.30 -18.92 2.25
N ARG A 462 -3.83 -19.57 1.19
CA ARG A 462 -3.37 -20.90 0.76
C ARG A 462 -1.93 -20.87 0.23
N VAL A 463 -1.59 -19.84 -0.54
CA VAL A 463 -0.22 -19.66 -1.05
C VAL A 463 0.76 -19.45 0.11
N LYS A 464 0.48 -18.53 1.02
CA LYS A 464 1.37 -18.24 2.17
C LYS A 464 1.38 -19.35 3.21
N GLY A 465 0.25 -20.01 3.39
CA GLY A 465 0.12 -21.11 4.37
C GLY A 465 1.18 -22.19 4.13
N ASN A 466 1.90 -22.56 5.18
CA ASN A 466 2.70 -23.76 5.10
C ASN A 466 1.72 -24.94 4.98
N SER A 467 1.68 -25.58 3.82
CA SER A 467 1.16 -26.94 3.77
C SER A 467 2.00 -27.71 4.78
N LEU A 468 1.38 -28.16 5.88
CA LEU A 468 2.00 -29.16 6.74
C LEU A 468 2.41 -30.29 5.81
N ASP A 469 3.71 -30.40 5.52
CA ASP A 469 4.16 -31.53 4.73
C ASP A 469 3.81 -32.83 5.48
N THR A 470 3.74 -33.92 4.77
CA THR A 470 3.32 -35.22 5.34
C THR A 470 4.23 -35.61 6.50
N GLU A 471 5.49 -35.17 6.50
CA GLU A 471 6.47 -35.45 7.54
C GLU A 471 6.18 -34.66 8.80
N MET A 472 5.89 -33.35 8.67
CA MET A 472 5.54 -32.48 9.81
C MET A 472 4.18 -32.87 10.41
N LEU A 473 3.19 -33.21 9.58
CA LEU A 473 1.91 -33.75 10.05
C LEU A 473 2.11 -35.07 10.81
N THR A 474 2.94 -35.97 10.27
CA THR A 474 3.29 -37.24 10.90
C THR A 474 4.01 -37.00 12.22
N PHE A 475 4.96 -36.07 12.29
CA PHE A 475 5.66 -35.70 13.51
C PHE A 475 4.68 -35.16 14.58
N ILE A 476 3.78 -34.26 14.20
CA ILE A 476 2.74 -33.72 15.10
C ILE A 476 1.87 -34.85 15.65
N ILE A 477 1.39 -35.77 14.80
CA ILE A 477 0.57 -36.92 15.20
C ILE A 477 1.35 -37.81 16.17
N VAL A 478 2.63 -38.08 15.91
CA VAL A 478 3.48 -38.91 16.79
C VAL A 478 3.64 -38.26 18.16
N VAL A 479 3.92 -36.94 18.20
CA VAL A 479 4.07 -36.19 19.45
C VAL A 479 2.77 -36.21 20.26
N PHE A 480 1.63 -35.91 19.67
CA PHE A 480 0.33 -35.98 20.37
C PHE A 480 0.01 -37.39 20.85
N THR A 481 0.28 -38.42 20.03
CA THR A 481 0.08 -39.82 20.40
C THR A 481 0.93 -40.20 21.61
N ALA A 482 2.20 -39.80 21.64
CA ALA A 482 3.11 -40.02 22.77
C ALA A 482 2.62 -39.32 24.05
N ILE A 483 2.15 -38.08 23.95
CA ILE A 483 1.56 -37.33 25.08
C ILE A 483 0.33 -38.05 25.63
N PHE A 484 -0.61 -38.46 24.75
CA PHE A 484 -1.81 -39.20 25.16
C PHE A 484 -1.45 -40.53 25.80
N ALA A 485 -0.49 -41.29 25.25
CA ALA A 485 0.01 -42.54 25.83
C ALA A 485 0.63 -42.32 27.22
N ALA A 486 1.41 -41.25 27.42
CA ALA A 486 2.00 -40.90 28.73
C ALA A 486 0.92 -40.56 29.78
N ILE A 487 -0.11 -39.80 29.38
CA ILE A 487 -1.27 -39.46 30.25
C ILE A 487 -2.03 -40.74 30.60
N ALA A 488 -2.37 -41.57 29.62
CA ALA A 488 -3.07 -42.83 29.84
C ALA A 488 -2.28 -43.76 30.76
N TRP A 489 -0.93 -43.87 30.55
CA TRP A 489 -0.04 -44.64 31.41
C TRP A 489 0.00 -44.13 32.85
N HIS A 490 0.01 -42.80 33.03
CA HIS A 490 -0.07 -42.19 34.37
C HIS A 490 -1.36 -42.52 35.07
N HIS A 491 -2.52 -42.42 34.38
CA HIS A 491 -3.82 -42.77 34.92
C HIS A 491 -3.92 -44.28 35.20
N PHE A 492 -3.39 -45.12 34.34
CA PHE A 492 -3.35 -46.60 34.53
C PHE A 492 -2.50 -46.94 35.77
N LYS A 493 -1.31 -46.37 35.95
CA LYS A 493 -0.48 -46.56 37.17
C LYS A 493 -1.25 -46.11 38.43
N LYS A 494 -1.95 -45.00 38.38
CA LYS A 494 -2.73 -44.48 39.51
C LYS A 494 -3.92 -45.38 39.82
N TRP A 495 -4.61 -45.90 38.79
CA TRP A 495 -5.71 -46.87 38.93
C TRP A 495 -5.20 -48.21 39.49
N ARG A 496 -4.08 -48.73 38.96
CA ARG A 496 -3.46 -49.97 39.45
C ARG A 496 -3.04 -49.86 40.92
N LYS A 497 -2.44 -48.77 41.35
CA LYS A 497 -2.11 -48.50 42.75
C LYS A 497 -3.39 -48.48 43.62
N ARG A 498 -4.46 -47.84 43.17
CA ARG A 498 -5.75 -47.81 43.90
C ARG A 498 -6.38 -49.23 44.01
N LYS A 499 -6.31 -49.99 42.93
CA LYS A 499 -6.83 -51.39 42.91
C LYS A 499 -6.06 -52.28 43.88
N LEU A 500 -4.74 -52.26 43.88
CA LEU A 500 -3.86 -52.98 44.80
C LEU A 500 -4.10 -52.57 46.27
N ARG A 501 -4.28 -51.30 46.55
CA ARG A 501 -4.60 -50.80 47.88
C ARG A 501 -5.98 -51.32 48.38
N ARG A 502 -6.99 -51.39 47.53
CA ARG A 502 -8.30 -51.98 47.83
C ARG A 502 -8.22 -53.46 48.11
N LEU A 503 -7.42 -54.19 47.33
CA LEU A 503 -7.23 -55.66 47.56
C LEU A 503 -6.54 -55.90 48.91
N ARG A 504 -5.49 -55.18 49.23
CA ARG A 504 -4.79 -55.29 50.56
C ARG A 504 -5.70 -54.93 51.72
N LEU A 505 -6.55 -53.94 51.55
CA LEU A 505 -7.54 -53.59 52.57
C LEU A 505 -8.58 -54.69 52.76
N LYS A 506 -9.04 -55.34 51.69
CA LYS A 506 -9.96 -56.49 51.76
C LYS A 506 -9.31 -57.71 52.43
N GLU A 507 -8.05 -58.01 52.13
CA GLU A 507 -7.33 -59.08 52.80
C GLU A 507 -7.06 -58.80 54.29
N PHE A 508 -6.73 -57.53 54.63
CA PHE A 508 -6.57 -57.12 56.01
C PHE A 508 -7.87 -57.24 56.80
N THR A 509 -9.03 -56.78 56.23
CA THR A 509 -10.33 -56.89 56.83
C THR A 509 -10.75 -58.34 57.04
N LYS A 510 -10.46 -59.21 56.04
CA LYS A 510 -10.73 -60.68 56.15
C LYS A 510 -9.89 -61.29 57.27
N LYS A 511 -8.57 -61.00 57.37
CA LYS A 511 -7.69 -61.50 58.43
C LYS A 511 -8.13 -61.01 59.84
N MET A 512 -8.65 -59.81 59.95
CA MET A 512 -9.21 -59.30 61.22
C MET A 512 -10.49 -60.01 61.61
N HIS A 513 -11.37 -60.28 60.65
CA HIS A 513 -12.63 -61.00 60.87
C HIS A 513 -12.38 -62.48 61.29
N ASP A 514 -11.39 -63.11 60.66
CA ASP A 514 -11.00 -64.52 60.99
C ASP A 514 -10.30 -64.60 62.36
N LYS A 515 -9.56 -63.59 62.80
CA LYS A 515 -9.00 -63.51 64.18
C LYS A 515 -10.02 -63.17 65.22
N GLY A 516 -11.11 -62.47 64.92
CA GLY A 516 -12.20 -62.14 65.87
C GLY A 516 -13.18 -63.29 66.08
N ARG A 517 -13.04 -64.42 65.39
CA ARG A 517 -13.86 -65.67 65.61
C ARG A 517 -13.16 -66.67 66.51
N HIS A 518 -11.99 -66.38 67.03
CA HIS A 518 -11.19 -67.26 67.90
C HIS A 518 -10.99 -66.65 69.31
N ILE A 519 -11.87 -65.70 69.71
CA ILE A 519 -11.96 -65.26 71.12
C ILE A 519 -13.38 -65.60 71.65
#